data_f8081bba00674e03d8d371298a316ef1
#
_entry.id   f8081bba00674e03d8d371298a316ef1
#
_cell.length_a   1.000
_cell.length_b   1.000
_cell.length_c   1.000
_cell.angle_alpha   90.00
_cell.angle_beta   90.00
_cell.angle_gamma   90.00
#
_symmetry.space_group_name_H-M   'P 1'
#
loop_
_entity.id
_entity.type
_entity.pdbx_description
1 polymer ?
#
loop_
_entity_poly.entity_id
_entity_poly.type
_entity_poly.pdbx_seq_one_letter_code
_entity_poly.pdbx_strand_id
1 'polypeptide(L)'
;IIETPVGFKYIGEKMRTEDVLIGGEESGGVSIKGHIPEKDGILANLLVIERLAYEGRTLPEIWKALETEVGIKFYQRRDDLHLTARTQKLLLEHLTKNPITELAGKPLERVGHLDGLKLYHDQDNWLLIRPSGTEPVIRVSGEGTSEELIDALMLDFKRQIQEILIGFDEPAGEKPNKVGASV
;
A
#
# COMPACT_ATOMS: atom_id res chain seq x y z
N ILE A 1 15.93 7.00 -5.19
CA ILE A 1 14.93 6.31 -4.32
C ILE A 1 15.15 4.81 -4.44
N ILE A 2 15.11 4.09 -3.32
CA ILE A 2 15.22 2.63 -3.25
C ILE A 2 13.89 2.11 -2.70
N GLU A 3 13.17 1.33 -3.49
CA GLU A 3 11.94 0.65 -3.04
C GLU A 3 12.31 -0.71 -2.44
N THR A 4 11.72 -1.06 -1.29
CA THR A 4 11.94 -2.31 -0.59
C THR A 4 10.63 -3.08 -0.40
N PRO A 5 10.68 -4.40 -0.13
CA PRO A 5 9.50 -5.11 0.38
C PRO A 5 9.01 -4.48 1.68
N VAL A 6 7.73 -4.70 2.01
CA VAL A 6 7.14 -4.21 3.26
C VAL A 6 7.83 -4.81 4.48
N GLY A 7 8.22 -3.95 5.39
CA GLY A 7 8.87 -4.29 6.65
C GLY A 7 10.17 -3.55 6.86
N PHE A 8 10.27 -2.85 7.99
CA PHE A 8 11.41 -1.97 8.29
C PHE A 8 12.77 -2.69 8.29
N LYS A 9 12.80 -4.02 8.50
CA LYS A 9 14.02 -4.82 8.41
C LYS A 9 14.77 -4.66 7.07
N TYR A 10 14.03 -4.53 5.96
CA TYR A 10 14.63 -4.34 4.63
C TYR A 10 15.17 -2.92 4.45
N ILE A 11 14.42 -1.93 4.97
CA ILE A 11 14.87 -0.52 5.03
C ILE A 11 16.13 -0.43 5.89
N GLY A 12 16.10 -1.02 7.10
CA GLY A 12 17.25 -1.04 8.00
C GLY A 12 18.48 -1.75 7.42
N GLU A 13 18.30 -2.78 6.61
CA GLU A 13 19.40 -3.41 5.86
C GLU A 13 20.03 -2.42 4.87
N LYS A 14 19.19 -1.71 4.09
CA LYS A 14 19.66 -0.67 3.15
C LYS A 14 20.39 0.46 3.87
N MET A 15 19.86 0.94 5.01
CA MET A 15 20.50 1.97 5.82
C MET A 15 21.86 1.56 6.39
N ARG A 16 22.11 0.24 6.56
CA ARG A 16 23.43 -0.28 7.01
C ARG A 16 24.42 -0.47 5.89
N THR A 17 23.95 -0.75 4.69
CA THR A 17 24.81 -1.16 3.56
C THR A 17 24.99 -0.08 2.51
N GLU A 18 24.13 0.94 2.50
CA GLU A 18 24.14 2.01 1.50
C GLU A 18 24.08 3.39 2.18
N ASP A 19 24.41 4.44 1.44
CA ASP A 19 24.34 5.82 1.94
C ASP A 19 22.90 6.37 1.85
N VAL A 20 22.06 5.91 2.78
CA VAL A 20 20.64 6.27 2.87
C VAL A 20 20.48 7.40 3.88
N LEU A 21 19.89 8.53 3.45
CA LEU A 21 19.63 9.69 4.32
C LEU A 21 18.40 9.48 5.23
N ILE A 22 17.35 8.89 4.67
CA ILE A 22 16.09 8.64 5.38
C ILE A 22 15.46 7.36 4.85
N GLY A 23 14.95 6.52 5.74
CA GLY A 23 14.14 5.35 5.41
C GLY A 23 12.78 5.47 6.08
N GLY A 24 11.71 5.13 5.35
CA GLY A 24 10.34 5.27 5.86
C GLY A 24 9.36 4.28 5.27
N GLU A 25 8.30 4.01 6.01
CA GLU A 25 7.14 3.23 5.59
C GLU A 25 5.93 4.16 5.47
N GLU A 26 4.98 3.83 4.61
CA GLU A 26 3.72 4.56 4.47
C GLU A 26 2.92 4.66 5.78
N SER A 27 3.15 3.72 6.69
CA SER A 27 2.55 3.68 8.03
C SER A 27 3.14 4.70 9.02
N GLY A 28 4.15 5.49 8.59
CA GLY A 28 4.79 6.52 9.41
C GLY A 28 6.02 6.03 10.22
N GLY A 29 6.42 4.77 10.05
CA GLY A 29 7.69 4.29 10.58
C GLY A 29 8.85 4.97 9.86
N VAL A 30 9.77 5.63 10.59
CA VAL A 30 10.89 6.39 10.00
C VAL A 30 12.16 6.21 10.80
N SER A 31 13.29 6.23 10.09
CA SER A 31 14.63 6.43 10.66
C SER A 31 15.48 7.31 9.72
N ILE A 32 16.48 7.95 10.26
CA ILE A 32 17.38 8.87 9.54
C ILE A 32 18.83 8.45 9.68
N LYS A 33 19.67 8.91 8.76
CA LYS A 33 21.12 8.69 8.81
C LYS A 33 21.71 9.17 10.14
N GLY A 34 22.52 8.33 10.77
CA GLY A 34 23.14 8.64 12.05
C GLY A 34 22.33 8.16 13.27
N HIS A 35 21.11 7.68 13.07
CA HIS A 35 20.31 7.00 14.08
C HIS A 35 20.37 5.47 13.88
N ILE A 36 19.75 4.71 14.81
CA ILE A 36 19.65 3.25 14.65
C ILE A 36 18.87 2.92 13.37
N PRO A 37 19.25 1.88 12.61
CA PRO A 37 18.59 1.49 11.36
C PRO A 37 17.31 0.67 11.64
N GLU A 38 16.45 1.21 12.49
CA GLU A 38 15.14 0.68 12.84
C GLU A 38 14.19 1.87 13.06
N LYS A 39 12.90 1.66 12.84
CA LYS A 39 11.89 2.69 13.05
C LYS A 39 11.83 3.10 14.53
N ASP A 40 11.80 4.40 14.76
CA ASP A 40 11.72 4.97 16.09
C ASP A 40 10.62 6.04 16.15
N GLY A 41 9.48 5.67 16.75
CA GLY A 41 8.34 6.57 16.88
C GLY A 41 8.62 7.75 17.83
N ILE A 42 9.54 7.60 18.79
CA ILE A 42 9.92 8.70 19.69
C ILE A 42 10.70 9.73 18.90
N LEU A 43 11.71 9.30 18.14
CA LEU A 43 12.48 10.18 17.26
C LEU A 43 11.55 10.87 16.24
N ALA A 44 10.67 10.13 15.58
CA ALA A 44 9.73 10.69 14.60
C ALA A 44 8.89 11.82 15.20
N ASN A 45 8.32 11.62 16.40
CA ASN A 45 7.55 12.65 17.08
C ASN A 45 8.40 13.86 17.49
N LEU A 46 9.62 13.65 17.96
CA LEU A 46 10.53 14.74 18.32
C LEU A 46 10.92 15.58 17.09
N LEU A 47 11.16 14.97 15.95
CA LEU A 47 11.44 15.67 14.68
C LEU A 47 10.25 16.53 14.23
N VAL A 48 9.01 16.03 14.40
CA VAL A 48 7.81 16.84 14.11
C VAL A 48 7.70 18.03 15.06
N ILE A 49 7.93 17.84 16.37
CA ILE A 49 7.90 18.92 17.36
C ILE A 49 8.99 19.95 17.06
N GLU A 50 10.20 19.49 16.74
CA GLU A 50 11.31 20.37 16.34
C GLU A 50 10.94 21.22 15.12
N ARG A 51 10.34 20.59 14.09
CA ARG A 51 9.88 21.29 12.90
C ARG A 51 8.84 22.38 13.22
N LEU A 52 7.86 22.05 14.08
CA LEU A 52 6.85 23.02 14.53
C LEU A 52 7.49 24.22 15.25
N ALA A 53 8.48 23.95 16.11
CA ALA A 53 9.19 24.99 16.85
C ALA A 53 10.02 25.90 15.93
N TYR A 54 10.71 25.34 14.94
CA TYR A 54 11.49 26.12 13.99
C TYR A 54 10.62 26.99 13.08
N GLU A 55 9.48 26.46 12.62
CA GLU A 55 8.63 27.20 11.69
C GLU A 55 7.69 28.19 12.37
N GLY A 56 7.35 27.98 13.64
CA GLY A 56 6.36 28.79 14.34
C GLY A 56 4.97 28.70 13.73
N ARG A 57 4.67 27.61 13.02
CA ARG A 57 3.43 27.34 12.27
C ARG A 57 2.77 26.08 12.78
N THR A 58 1.49 25.95 12.54
CA THR A 58 0.75 24.72 12.86
C THR A 58 1.05 23.59 11.85
N LEU A 59 0.86 22.35 12.27
CA LEU A 59 1.08 21.20 11.41
C LEU A 59 0.23 21.25 10.11
N PRO A 60 -1.06 21.63 10.11
CA PRO A 60 -1.83 21.80 8.88
C PRO A 60 -1.25 22.85 7.92
N GLU A 61 -0.70 23.95 8.45
CA GLU A 61 -0.06 24.99 7.62
C GLU A 61 1.23 24.49 6.99
N ILE A 62 2.06 23.75 7.74
CA ILE A 62 3.28 23.12 7.21
C ILE A 62 2.91 22.09 6.15
N TRP A 63 1.91 21.23 6.41
CA TRP A 63 1.44 20.24 5.46
C TRP A 63 0.96 20.86 4.15
N LYS A 64 0.11 21.90 4.24
CA LYS A 64 -0.38 22.62 3.07
C LYS A 64 0.75 23.28 2.26
N ALA A 65 1.77 23.81 2.93
CA ALA A 65 2.94 24.36 2.25
C ALA A 65 3.72 23.28 1.50
N LEU A 66 3.90 22.10 2.13
CA LEU A 66 4.56 20.96 1.52
C LEU A 66 3.78 20.43 0.29
N GLU A 67 2.45 20.28 0.39
CA GLU A 67 1.60 19.90 -0.77
C GLU A 67 1.75 20.92 -1.92
N THR A 68 1.87 22.20 -1.60
CA THR A 68 2.04 23.25 -2.60
C THR A 68 3.44 23.19 -3.25
N GLU A 69 4.47 22.90 -2.46
CA GLU A 69 5.86 22.79 -2.94
C GLU A 69 6.04 21.54 -3.82
N VAL A 70 5.49 20.42 -3.40
CA VAL A 70 5.53 19.16 -4.16
C VAL A 70 4.67 19.23 -5.42
N GLY A 71 3.55 19.99 -5.38
CA GLY A 71 2.66 20.19 -6.51
C GLY A 71 1.74 19.00 -6.81
N ILE A 72 1.77 17.96 -5.98
CA ILE A 72 0.95 16.75 -6.12
C ILE A 72 0.31 16.40 -4.76
N LYS A 73 -0.90 15.92 -4.80
CA LYS A 73 -1.60 15.37 -3.64
C LYS A 73 -1.93 13.92 -3.90
N PHE A 74 -1.63 13.05 -2.92
CA PHE A 74 -1.95 11.63 -2.99
C PHE A 74 -3.07 11.27 -2.04
N TYR A 75 -3.91 10.36 -2.50
CA TYR A 75 -5.02 9.77 -1.75
C TYR A 75 -4.79 8.28 -1.60
N GLN A 76 -4.92 7.78 -0.39
CA GLN A 76 -4.69 6.38 -0.08
C GLN A 76 -6.02 5.68 0.21
N ARG A 77 -6.10 4.42 -0.21
CA ARG A 77 -7.18 3.49 0.15
C ARG A 77 -6.59 2.16 0.58
N ARG A 78 -7.26 1.54 1.51
CA ARG A 78 -6.93 0.18 1.95
C ARG A 78 -8.19 -0.62 2.15
N ASP A 79 -8.10 -1.89 1.80
CA ASP A 79 -9.14 -2.88 2.05
C ASP A 79 -8.50 -4.25 2.35
N ASP A 80 -9.19 -5.07 3.13
CA ASP A 80 -8.74 -6.41 3.48
C ASP A 80 -9.77 -7.43 2.96
N LEU A 81 -9.34 -8.31 2.04
CA LEU A 81 -10.15 -9.40 1.52
C LEU A 81 -10.04 -10.60 2.46
N HIS A 82 -11.11 -10.86 3.20
CA HIS A 82 -11.21 -12.01 4.10
C HIS A 82 -11.54 -13.27 3.32
N LEU A 83 -10.58 -14.16 3.15
CA LEU A 83 -10.67 -15.39 2.37
C LEU A 83 -10.11 -16.55 3.17
N THR A 84 -10.60 -17.77 2.92
CA THR A 84 -9.97 -18.96 3.49
C THR A 84 -8.54 -19.11 2.98
N ALA A 85 -7.65 -19.76 3.71
CA ALA A 85 -6.27 -20.00 3.27
C ALA A 85 -6.21 -20.71 1.92
N ARG A 86 -7.16 -21.62 1.65
CA ARG A 86 -7.29 -22.32 0.36
C ARG A 86 -7.63 -21.34 -0.76
N THR A 87 -8.63 -20.50 -0.56
CA THR A 87 -9.09 -19.52 -1.56
C THR A 87 -8.02 -18.47 -1.83
N GLN A 88 -7.29 -18.02 -0.81
CA GLN A 88 -6.15 -17.12 -0.98
C GLN A 88 -5.08 -17.72 -1.89
N LYS A 89 -4.71 -18.99 -1.64
CA LYS A 89 -3.71 -19.69 -2.46
C LYS A 89 -4.17 -19.79 -3.91
N LEU A 90 -5.43 -20.23 -4.13
CA LEU A 90 -6.00 -20.34 -5.47
C LEU A 90 -6.05 -18.99 -6.19
N LEU A 91 -6.43 -17.92 -5.49
CA LEU A 91 -6.47 -16.58 -6.06
C LEU A 91 -5.07 -16.09 -6.48
N LEU A 92 -4.07 -16.26 -5.63
CA LEU A 92 -2.69 -15.85 -5.94
C LEU A 92 -2.10 -16.67 -7.11
N GLU A 93 -2.36 -17.99 -7.15
CA GLU A 93 -1.98 -18.83 -8.28
C GLU A 93 -2.68 -18.42 -9.58
N HIS A 94 -3.98 -18.06 -9.49
CA HIS A 94 -4.74 -17.58 -10.64
C HIS A 94 -4.16 -16.26 -11.16
N LEU A 95 -3.96 -15.27 -10.29
CA LEU A 95 -3.41 -13.96 -10.66
C LEU A 95 -1.98 -14.04 -11.20
N THR A 96 -1.21 -15.06 -10.80
CA THR A 96 0.12 -15.32 -11.37
C THR A 96 0.04 -15.85 -12.80
N LYS A 97 -0.93 -16.72 -13.10
CA LYS A 97 -1.12 -17.33 -14.42
C LYS A 97 -1.90 -16.42 -15.37
N ASN A 98 -2.87 -15.70 -14.84
CA ASN A 98 -3.78 -14.83 -15.57
C ASN A 98 -3.72 -13.44 -14.92
N PRO A 99 -2.66 -12.65 -15.17
CA PRO A 99 -2.51 -11.36 -14.53
C PRO A 99 -3.61 -10.39 -14.96
N ILE A 100 -4.02 -9.53 -14.02
CA ILE A 100 -4.84 -8.37 -14.36
C ILE A 100 -4.02 -7.48 -15.29
N THR A 101 -4.59 -7.11 -16.42
CA THR A 101 -3.92 -6.29 -17.44
C THR A 101 -4.54 -4.91 -17.60
N GLU A 102 -5.71 -4.69 -16.99
CA GLU A 102 -6.47 -3.46 -17.10
C GLU A 102 -7.14 -3.13 -15.76
N LEU A 103 -7.19 -1.87 -15.39
CA LEU A 103 -7.97 -1.35 -14.25
C LEU A 103 -8.66 -0.04 -14.64
N ALA A 104 -9.90 0.12 -14.20
CA ALA A 104 -10.73 1.30 -14.46
C ALA A 104 -10.77 1.70 -15.94
N GLY A 105 -10.87 0.69 -16.84
CA GLY A 105 -10.99 0.89 -18.28
C GLY A 105 -9.69 1.31 -18.99
N LYS A 106 -8.53 1.19 -18.34
CA LYS A 106 -7.23 1.52 -18.92
C LYS A 106 -6.23 0.38 -18.71
N PRO A 107 -5.44 0.00 -19.72
CA PRO A 107 -4.35 -0.94 -19.56
C PRO A 107 -3.35 -0.50 -18.50
N LEU A 108 -2.84 -1.46 -17.73
CA LEU A 108 -1.78 -1.21 -16.75
C LEU A 108 -0.48 -0.84 -17.47
N GLU A 109 0.24 0.13 -16.92
CA GLU A 109 1.56 0.50 -17.44
C GLU A 109 2.59 -0.61 -17.15
N ARG A 110 2.53 -1.18 -15.94
CA ARG A 110 3.40 -2.29 -15.54
C ARG A 110 2.85 -3.06 -14.34
N VAL A 111 3.42 -4.23 -14.10
CA VAL A 111 3.16 -5.06 -12.92
C VAL A 111 4.46 -5.32 -12.18
N GLY A 112 4.48 -5.08 -10.87
CA GLY A 112 5.61 -5.33 -9.99
C GLY A 112 5.38 -6.53 -9.08
N HIS A 113 6.46 -7.23 -8.71
CA HIS A 113 6.43 -8.43 -7.88
C HIS A 113 7.41 -8.37 -6.69
N LEU A 114 7.77 -7.17 -6.26
CA LEU A 114 8.75 -6.99 -5.17
C LEU A 114 8.21 -7.51 -3.83
N ASP A 115 6.91 -7.23 -3.54
CA ASP A 115 6.23 -7.70 -2.34
C ASP A 115 4.74 -7.94 -2.64
N GLY A 116 4.43 -9.12 -3.19
CA GLY A 116 3.10 -9.40 -3.72
C GLY A 116 2.93 -8.93 -5.16
N LEU A 117 1.74 -8.47 -5.49
CA LEU A 117 1.38 -8.01 -6.83
C LEU A 117 1.08 -6.51 -6.81
N LYS A 118 1.94 -5.69 -7.41
CA LYS A 118 1.74 -4.25 -7.53
C LYS A 118 1.32 -3.90 -8.95
N LEU A 119 0.09 -3.42 -9.10
CA LEU A 119 -0.53 -3.06 -10.37
C LEU A 119 -0.39 -1.55 -10.56
N TYR A 120 0.43 -1.13 -11.51
CA TYR A 120 0.62 0.28 -11.82
C TYR A 120 -0.32 0.68 -12.95
N HIS A 121 -1.33 1.48 -12.61
CA HIS A 121 -2.22 2.10 -13.58
C HIS A 121 -1.45 3.14 -14.41
N ASP A 122 -0.56 3.87 -13.73
CA ASP A 122 0.49 4.74 -14.28
C ASP A 122 1.59 4.93 -13.22
N GLN A 123 2.48 5.92 -13.41
CA GLN A 123 3.60 6.17 -12.53
C GLN A 123 3.15 6.49 -11.08
N ASP A 124 2.07 7.23 -10.91
CA ASP A 124 1.63 7.81 -9.64
C ASP A 124 0.39 7.12 -9.05
N ASN A 125 -0.27 6.25 -9.83
CA ASN A 125 -1.51 5.58 -9.44
C ASN A 125 -1.33 4.06 -9.49
N TRP A 126 -1.51 3.38 -8.34
CA TRP A 126 -1.22 1.96 -8.22
C TRP A 126 -2.06 1.26 -7.15
N LEU A 127 -2.18 -0.06 -7.27
CA LEU A 127 -2.66 -0.96 -6.23
C LEU A 127 -1.59 -1.98 -5.87
N LEU A 128 -1.43 -2.28 -4.58
CA LEU A 128 -0.58 -3.36 -4.06
C LEU A 128 -1.45 -4.42 -3.40
N ILE A 129 -1.34 -5.64 -3.87
CA ILE A 129 -2.09 -6.80 -3.41
C ILE A 129 -1.11 -7.79 -2.79
N ARG A 130 -1.25 -8.09 -1.51
CA ARG A 130 -0.38 -9.04 -0.83
C ARG A 130 -1.09 -9.86 0.25
N PRO A 131 -0.71 -11.12 0.42
CA PRO A 131 -1.21 -11.90 1.55
C PRO A 131 -0.68 -11.33 2.87
N SER A 132 -1.49 -11.37 3.92
CA SER A 132 -1.02 -11.12 5.28
C SER A 132 -0.21 -12.30 5.78
N GLY A 133 0.93 -12.05 6.42
CA GLY A 133 1.75 -13.09 7.05
C GLY A 133 1.19 -13.62 8.37
N THR A 134 0.21 -12.92 8.97
CA THR A 134 -0.31 -13.20 10.32
C THR A 134 -1.80 -13.50 10.37
N GLU A 135 -2.55 -13.11 9.35
CA GLU A 135 -4.01 -13.19 9.31
C GLU A 135 -4.48 -13.80 7.99
N PRO A 136 -5.63 -14.47 7.96
CA PRO A 136 -6.19 -15.05 6.74
C PRO A 136 -6.85 -13.98 5.85
N VAL A 137 -6.08 -12.95 5.48
CA VAL A 137 -6.55 -11.84 4.62
C VAL A 137 -5.54 -11.56 3.49
N ILE A 138 -6.05 -11.12 2.36
CA ILE A 138 -5.26 -10.44 1.33
C ILE A 138 -5.48 -8.94 1.51
N ARG A 139 -4.41 -8.23 1.77
CA ARG A 139 -4.41 -6.78 1.90
C ARG A 139 -4.31 -6.14 0.54
N VAL A 140 -5.19 -5.20 0.28
CA VAL A 140 -5.17 -4.36 -0.91
C VAL A 140 -4.95 -2.92 -0.45
N SER A 141 -3.83 -2.35 -0.83
CA SER A 141 -3.52 -0.95 -0.58
C SER A 141 -3.37 -0.24 -1.91
N GLY A 142 -3.78 1.00 -1.99
CA GLY A 142 -3.62 1.77 -3.21
C GLY A 142 -3.36 3.23 -2.93
N GLU A 143 -2.73 3.88 -3.90
CA GLU A 143 -2.46 5.31 -3.91
C GLU A 143 -2.83 5.88 -5.27
N GLY A 144 -3.39 7.07 -5.26
CA GLY A 144 -3.82 7.75 -6.47
C GLY A 144 -3.78 9.26 -6.32
N THR A 145 -3.75 9.95 -7.44
CA THR A 145 -3.66 11.42 -7.52
C THR A 145 -5.02 12.11 -7.38
N SER A 146 -6.12 11.36 -7.38
CA SER A 146 -7.46 11.86 -7.02
C SER A 146 -8.27 10.79 -6.27
N GLU A 147 -9.24 11.23 -5.47
CA GLU A 147 -10.13 10.33 -4.74
C GLU A 147 -10.96 9.47 -5.69
N GLU A 148 -11.49 10.08 -6.75
CA GLU A 148 -12.30 9.41 -7.75
C GLU A 148 -11.53 8.29 -8.46
N LEU A 149 -10.25 8.55 -8.79
CA LEU A 149 -9.44 7.56 -9.49
C LEU A 149 -9.10 6.39 -8.59
N ILE A 150 -8.62 6.64 -7.36
CA ILE A 150 -8.27 5.54 -6.45
C ILE A 150 -9.51 4.72 -6.08
N ASP A 151 -10.66 5.34 -5.90
CA ASP A 151 -11.91 4.63 -5.63
C ASP A 151 -12.35 3.79 -6.84
N ALA A 152 -12.19 4.30 -8.06
CA ALA A 152 -12.46 3.55 -9.29
C ALA A 152 -11.54 2.34 -9.45
N LEU A 153 -10.22 2.51 -9.19
CA LEU A 153 -9.26 1.41 -9.22
C LEU A 153 -9.61 0.31 -8.22
N MET A 154 -9.91 0.70 -6.97
CA MET A 154 -10.29 -0.24 -5.92
C MET A 154 -11.60 -0.97 -6.24
N LEU A 155 -12.60 -0.27 -6.75
CA LEU A 155 -13.90 -0.85 -7.12
C LEU A 155 -13.75 -1.85 -8.26
N ASP A 156 -13.05 -1.46 -9.33
CA ASP A 156 -12.86 -2.34 -10.49
C ASP A 156 -12.02 -3.57 -10.13
N PHE A 157 -10.96 -3.41 -9.34
CA PHE A 157 -10.19 -4.53 -8.80
C PHE A 157 -11.08 -5.51 -8.03
N LYS A 158 -11.91 -5.01 -7.10
CA LYS A 158 -12.84 -5.86 -6.33
C LYS A 158 -13.80 -6.62 -7.23
N ARG A 159 -14.34 -5.96 -8.26
CA ARG A 159 -15.23 -6.60 -9.24
C ARG A 159 -14.53 -7.75 -9.95
N GLN A 160 -13.33 -7.53 -10.47
CA GLN A 160 -12.54 -8.58 -11.14
C GLN A 160 -12.21 -9.73 -10.21
N ILE A 161 -11.84 -9.46 -8.96
CA ILE A 161 -11.59 -10.52 -7.96
C ILE A 161 -12.85 -11.32 -7.65
N GLN A 162 -14.00 -10.67 -7.52
CA GLN A 162 -15.27 -11.37 -7.30
C GLN A 162 -15.63 -12.30 -8.46
N GLU A 163 -15.42 -11.86 -9.70
CA GLU A 163 -15.64 -12.68 -10.90
C GLU A 163 -14.71 -13.91 -10.91
N ILE A 164 -13.45 -13.75 -10.54
CA ILE A 164 -12.50 -14.86 -10.39
C ILE A 164 -12.94 -15.83 -9.30
N LEU A 165 -13.36 -15.34 -8.14
CA LEU A 165 -13.76 -16.14 -6.99
C LEU A 165 -15.04 -16.97 -7.25
N ILE A 166 -15.96 -16.47 -8.06
CA ILE A 166 -17.15 -17.23 -8.51
C ILE A 166 -16.73 -18.48 -9.30
N GLY A 167 -15.60 -18.43 -10.01
CA GLY A 167 -15.06 -19.57 -10.74
C GLY A 167 -14.38 -20.64 -9.86
N PHE A 168 -14.19 -20.37 -8.58
CA PHE A 168 -13.65 -21.33 -7.63
C PHE A 168 -14.81 -22.08 -6.96
N ASP A 169 -14.98 -23.38 -7.25
CA ASP A 169 -15.94 -24.24 -6.56
C ASP A 169 -15.61 -24.30 -5.05
N GLU A 170 -16.28 -23.48 -4.25
CA GLU A 170 -16.24 -23.62 -2.80
C GLU A 170 -17.19 -24.77 -2.38
N PRO A 171 -16.71 -25.73 -1.56
CA PRO A 171 -17.63 -26.70 -0.95
C PRO A 171 -18.63 -25.92 -0.08
N ALA A 172 -19.92 -26.20 -0.28
CA ALA A 172 -21.02 -25.60 0.47
C ALA A 172 -20.78 -25.75 2.00
N GLY A 173 -20.38 -24.66 2.67
CA GLY A 173 -20.15 -24.72 4.13
C GLY A 173 -19.77 -23.40 4.80
N GLU A 174 -19.09 -22.50 4.16
CA GLU A 174 -18.75 -21.21 4.78
C GLU A 174 -19.30 -20.04 3.96
N LYS A 175 -20.30 -19.37 4.51
CA LYS A 175 -20.82 -18.13 3.91
C LYS A 175 -19.70 -17.09 3.93
N PRO A 176 -19.42 -16.41 2.82
CA PRO A 176 -18.49 -15.29 2.84
C PRO A 176 -19.01 -14.24 3.83
N ASN A 177 -18.20 -13.91 4.81
CA ASN A 177 -18.49 -12.81 5.72
C ASN A 177 -18.65 -11.55 4.87
N LYS A 178 -19.78 -10.89 5.06
CA LYS A 178 -20.11 -9.64 4.37
C LYS A 178 -18.92 -8.69 4.48
N VAL A 179 -18.46 -8.20 3.35
CA VAL A 179 -17.53 -7.08 3.24
C VAL A 179 -18.12 -5.94 4.07
N GLY A 180 -17.55 -5.72 5.26
CA GLY A 180 -17.95 -4.61 6.12
C GLY A 180 -17.47 -3.32 5.47
N ALA A 181 -18.40 -2.52 4.96
CA ALA A 181 -18.15 -1.11 4.69
C ALA A 181 -17.94 -0.45 6.06
N SER A 182 -16.69 -0.16 6.40
CA SER A 182 -16.40 0.78 7.49
C SER A 182 -16.44 2.18 6.91
N VAL A 183 -17.37 2.97 7.45
CA VAL A 183 -17.53 4.41 7.24
C VAL A 183 -16.32 5.15 7.83
#